data_7171c5da7808132f629ac0310c823d26
#
_entry.id   7171c5da7808132f629ac0310c823d26
#
_cell.length_a   1.000
_cell.length_b   1.000
_cell.length_c   1.000
_cell.angle_alpha   90.00
_cell.angle_beta   90.00
_cell.angle_gamma   90.00
#
_symmetry.space_group_name_H-M   'P 1'
#
loop_
_entity.id
_entity.type
_entity.pdbx_description
1 polymer ?
#
loop_
_entity_poly.entity_id
_entity_poly.type
_entity_poly.pdbx_seq_one_letter_code
_entity_poly.pdbx_strand_id
1 'polypeptide(L)'
;MATYLDRILDTHRASALADRRSLGDLLDEAGACPPARGFGAAIGARPDGELAVIAEVKRRSPSRGDLMVDLDPAEVATSYTDGGASCLSVLTDSEWFGGSADDLRAARAASGLPVLRKDFTIDARDVCDARIMGADAVLLIAAALDDSELGDFSALATELGLDALVEVHDEAELERALAVGAGLVGVNQRDLVTFEVDTARATRVAAAIPPEVRSVAESGIMGPEDAALLAAAGYDAVLVGESVVVSDDRRAAVTALRRAPLGLPDLRAGE
;
A
#
# COMPACT_ATOMS: atom_id res chain seq x y z
N MET A 1 -13.19 -4.26 -24.94
CA MET A 1 -13.82 -4.94 -23.79
C MET A 1 -13.35 -4.20 -22.56
N ALA A 2 -14.25 -4.00 -21.57
CA ALA A 2 -13.85 -3.39 -20.31
C ALA A 2 -12.78 -4.26 -19.62
N THR A 3 -11.73 -3.61 -19.12
CA THR A 3 -10.66 -4.28 -18.35
C THR A 3 -11.15 -4.73 -16.99
N TYR A 4 -10.34 -5.44 -16.24
CA TYR A 4 -10.71 -5.79 -14.87
C TYR A 4 -10.76 -4.54 -13.97
N LEU A 5 -9.80 -3.64 -14.14
CA LEU A 5 -9.78 -2.35 -13.44
C LEU A 5 -11.05 -1.55 -13.74
N ASP A 6 -11.46 -1.43 -15.01
CA ASP A 6 -12.67 -0.70 -15.39
C ASP A 6 -13.91 -1.23 -14.63
N ARG A 7 -14.06 -2.55 -14.50
CA ARG A 7 -15.19 -3.14 -13.76
C ARG A 7 -15.19 -2.81 -12.29
N ILE A 8 -14.01 -2.82 -11.65
CA ILE A 8 -13.88 -2.43 -10.24
C ILE A 8 -14.26 -0.96 -10.08
N LEU A 9 -13.68 -0.10 -10.91
CA LEU A 9 -13.94 1.35 -10.86
C LEU A 9 -15.41 1.66 -11.14
N ASP A 10 -16.05 0.99 -12.09
CA ASP A 10 -17.49 1.15 -12.36
C ASP A 10 -18.33 0.82 -11.12
N THR A 11 -17.99 -0.26 -10.40
CA THR A 11 -18.68 -0.65 -9.15
C THR A 11 -18.48 0.41 -8.07
N HIS A 12 -17.26 0.87 -7.84
CA HIS A 12 -16.96 1.89 -6.83
C HIS A 12 -17.61 3.24 -7.17
N ARG A 13 -17.53 3.69 -8.43
CA ARG A 13 -18.18 4.93 -8.89
C ARG A 13 -19.71 4.85 -8.77
N ALA A 14 -20.32 3.70 -9.07
CA ALA A 14 -21.75 3.50 -8.87
C ALA A 14 -22.12 3.56 -7.38
N SER A 15 -21.32 2.99 -6.50
CA SER A 15 -21.51 3.05 -5.04
C SER A 15 -21.39 4.49 -4.53
N ALA A 16 -20.39 5.24 -4.98
CA ALA A 16 -20.21 6.65 -4.63
C ALA A 16 -21.38 7.54 -5.08
N LEU A 17 -21.92 7.30 -6.29
CA LEU A 17 -23.12 8.00 -6.78
C LEU A 17 -24.38 7.67 -5.97
N ALA A 18 -24.46 6.48 -5.40
CA ALA A 18 -25.58 6.04 -4.56
C ALA A 18 -25.45 6.52 -3.11
N ASP A 19 -24.27 6.91 -2.67
CA ASP A 19 -24.00 7.38 -1.32
C ASP A 19 -24.71 8.73 -1.07
N ARG A 20 -25.53 8.77 -0.03
CA ARG A 20 -26.31 9.97 0.37
C ARG A 20 -25.77 10.64 1.62
N ARG A 21 -24.65 10.15 2.18
CA ARG A 21 -24.03 10.78 3.34
C ARG A 21 -23.53 12.17 2.98
N SER A 22 -23.68 13.12 3.89
CA SER A 22 -23.15 14.47 3.73
C SER A 22 -21.62 14.44 3.82
N LEU A 23 -20.93 15.00 2.83
CA LEU A 23 -19.49 15.14 2.89
C LEU A 23 -19.07 16.02 4.09
N GLY A 24 -19.85 17.08 4.41
CA GLY A 24 -19.57 17.93 5.57
C GLY A 24 -19.60 17.17 6.90
N ASP A 25 -20.61 16.30 7.08
CA ASP A 25 -20.70 15.49 8.30
C ASP A 25 -19.54 14.48 8.40
N LEU A 26 -19.11 13.89 7.27
CA LEU A 26 -17.97 12.98 7.22
C LEU A 26 -16.63 13.70 7.49
N LEU A 27 -16.48 14.93 7.02
CA LEU A 27 -15.31 15.77 7.31
C LEU A 27 -15.23 16.09 8.82
N ASP A 28 -16.35 16.44 9.42
CA ASP A 28 -16.42 16.71 10.86
C ASP A 28 -16.08 15.45 11.68
N GLU A 29 -16.61 14.29 11.29
CA GLU A 29 -16.32 13.00 11.94
C GLU A 29 -14.86 12.59 11.76
N ALA A 30 -14.31 12.69 10.54
CA ALA A 30 -12.91 12.40 10.24
C ALA A 30 -11.95 13.32 11.01
N GLY A 31 -12.28 14.64 11.09
CA GLY A 31 -11.51 15.62 11.84
C GLY A 31 -11.53 15.39 13.36
N ALA A 32 -12.57 14.76 13.89
CA ALA A 32 -12.65 14.39 15.31
C ALA A 32 -11.87 13.13 15.69
N CYS A 33 -11.35 12.38 14.71
CA CYS A 33 -10.58 11.17 14.97
C CYS A 33 -9.22 11.48 15.65
N PRO A 34 -8.70 10.58 16.51
CA PRO A 34 -7.36 10.70 17.10
C PRO A 34 -6.28 10.86 16.01
N PRO A 35 -5.15 11.53 16.25
CA PRO A 35 -4.09 11.70 15.25
C PRO A 35 -3.64 10.39 14.61
N ALA A 36 -3.34 10.42 13.30
CA ALA A 36 -2.74 9.28 12.61
C ALA A 36 -1.32 8.98 13.10
N ARG A 37 -0.86 7.75 12.92
CA ARG A 37 0.43 7.26 13.43
C ARG A 37 1.63 7.64 12.57
N GLY A 38 1.45 8.31 11.44
CA GLY A 38 2.52 8.72 10.53
C GLY A 38 3.12 7.54 9.75
N PHE A 39 2.45 7.15 8.67
CA PHE A 39 2.81 6.00 7.84
C PHE A 39 4.15 6.21 7.12
N GLY A 40 4.32 7.35 6.45
CA GLY A 40 5.56 7.70 5.77
C GLY A 40 6.75 7.87 6.72
N ALA A 41 6.49 8.40 7.93
CA ALA A 41 7.50 8.52 8.97
C ALA A 41 8.01 7.14 9.44
N ALA A 42 7.11 6.17 9.61
CA ALA A 42 7.47 4.81 10.00
C ALA A 42 8.33 4.09 8.94
N ILE A 43 8.08 4.32 7.65
CA ILE A 43 8.94 3.84 6.56
C ILE A 43 10.35 4.43 6.69
N GLY A 44 10.44 5.74 6.97
CA GLY A 44 11.73 6.44 7.14
C GLY A 44 12.49 6.07 8.40
N ALA A 45 11.83 5.55 9.43
CA ALA A 45 12.45 5.19 10.72
C ALA A 45 13.13 3.81 10.73
N ARG A 46 13.21 3.13 9.57
CA ARG A 46 13.89 1.82 9.48
C ARG A 46 15.35 1.91 9.90
N PRO A 47 15.95 0.86 10.49
CA PRO A 47 17.38 0.80 10.75
C PRO A 47 18.21 0.94 9.47
N ASP A 48 19.41 1.53 9.60
CA ASP A 48 20.34 1.66 8.49
C ASP A 48 20.68 0.29 7.88
N GLY A 49 20.67 0.22 6.55
CA GLY A 49 20.92 -0.99 5.78
C GLY A 49 19.74 -1.97 5.73
N GLU A 50 18.64 -1.73 6.41
CA GLU A 50 17.43 -2.53 6.31
C GLU A 50 16.41 -1.89 5.34
N LEU A 51 15.48 -2.70 4.83
CA LEU A 51 14.37 -2.28 3.99
C LEU A 51 13.10 -2.18 4.85
N ALA A 52 12.32 -1.14 4.69
CA ALA A 52 11.01 -1.09 5.34
C ALA A 52 10.06 -2.12 4.68
N VAL A 53 9.27 -2.81 5.50
CA VAL A 53 8.28 -3.77 5.01
C VAL A 53 6.89 -3.29 5.39
N ILE A 54 6.06 -3.07 4.37
CA ILE A 54 4.62 -2.87 4.48
C ILE A 54 3.98 -4.25 4.26
N ALA A 55 3.58 -4.90 5.34
CA ALA A 55 3.04 -6.25 5.26
C ALA A 55 1.51 -6.21 5.07
N GLU A 56 1.02 -6.93 4.05
CA GLU A 56 -0.37 -6.83 3.62
C GLU A 56 -1.24 -7.95 4.20
N VAL A 57 -2.35 -7.57 4.80
CA VAL A 57 -3.43 -8.45 5.24
C VAL A 57 -4.45 -8.59 4.10
N LYS A 58 -4.52 -9.78 3.50
CA LYS A 58 -5.33 -10.04 2.31
C LYS A 58 -5.88 -11.46 2.28
N ARG A 59 -7.21 -11.60 2.17
CA ARG A 59 -7.90 -12.90 2.12
C ARG A 59 -7.88 -13.53 0.73
N ARG A 60 -8.03 -12.71 -0.31
CA ARG A 60 -8.05 -13.14 -1.72
C ARG A 60 -7.54 -12.04 -2.64
N SER A 61 -7.24 -12.41 -3.87
CA SER A 61 -6.91 -11.44 -4.91
C SER A 61 -7.53 -11.84 -6.25
N PRO A 62 -7.80 -10.88 -7.14
CA PRO A 62 -8.32 -11.16 -8.48
C PRO A 62 -7.43 -12.09 -9.30
N SER A 63 -6.10 -12.02 -9.12
CA SER A 63 -5.13 -12.80 -9.89
C SER A 63 -4.91 -14.22 -9.38
N ARG A 64 -5.17 -14.51 -8.09
CA ARG A 64 -4.88 -15.80 -7.44
C ARG A 64 -6.11 -16.48 -6.84
N GLY A 65 -7.25 -15.77 -6.77
CA GLY A 65 -8.39 -16.26 -6.02
C GLY A 65 -8.17 -16.20 -4.50
N ASP A 66 -8.71 -17.19 -3.81
CA ASP A 66 -8.61 -17.30 -2.36
C ASP A 66 -7.17 -17.63 -1.92
N LEU A 67 -6.65 -16.87 -1.00
CA LEU A 67 -5.32 -17.05 -0.39
C LEU A 67 -5.46 -17.62 1.03
N MET A 68 -6.19 -16.93 1.89
CA MET A 68 -6.42 -17.31 3.28
C MET A 68 -7.76 -16.71 3.77
N VAL A 69 -8.87 -17.36 3.37
CA VAL A 69 -10.23 -16.83 3.57
C VAL A 69 -10.56 -16.65 5.06
N ASP A 70 -10.11 -17.60 5.90
CA ASP A 70 -10.40 -17.65 7.32
C ASP A 70 -9.33 -16.95 8.19
N LEU A 71 -8.47 -16.08 7.60
CA LEU A 71 -7.43 -15.41 8.37
C LEU A 71 -8.04 -14.54 9.49
N ASP A 72 -7.39 -14.54 10.65
CA ASP A 72 -7.62 -13.58 11.72
C ASP A 72 -6.70 -12.36 11.50
N PRO A 73 -7.23 -11.17 11.21
CA PRO A 73 -6.41 -9.97 10.96
C PRO A 73 -5.54 -9.56 12.15
N ALA A 74 -6.01 -9.80 13.38
CA ALA A 74 -5.26 -9.46 14.59
C ALA A 74 -4.05 -10.39 14.78
N GLU A 75 -4.24 -11.70 14.58
CA GLU A 75 -3.16 -12.68 14.63
C GLU A 75 -2.10 -12.44 13.55
N VAL A 76 -2.55 -12.20 12.32
CA VAL A 76 -1.65 -11.90 11.20
C VAL A 76 -0.86 -10.63 11.45
N ALA A 77 -1.51 -9.54 11.88
CA ALA A 77 -0.86 -8.27 12.20
C ALA A 77 0.16 -8.40 13.34
N THR A 78 -0.13 -9.20 14.36
CA THR A 78 0.80 -9.51 15.44
C THR A 78 2.04 -10.23 14.92
N SER A 79 1.84 -11.25 14.07
CA SER A 79 2.96 -12.00 13.46
C SER A 79 3.84 -11.10 12.58
N TYR A 80 3.25 -10.16 11.84
CA TYR A 80 3.97 -9.18 11.03
C TYR A 80 4.77 -8.19 11.90
N THR A 81 4.16 -7.73 13.00
CA THR A 81 4.84 -6.86 13.98
C THR A 81 6.04 -7.55 14.59
N ASP A 82 5.89 -8.81 15.00
CA ASP A 82 6.97 -9.63 15.57
C ASP A 82 8.10 -9.89 14.54
N GLY A 83 7.78 -9.90 13.25
CA GLY A 83 8.72 -9.95 12.14
C GLY A 83 9.45 -8.64 11.87
N GLY A 84 8.98 -7.54 12.47
CA GLY A 84 9.53 -6.20 12.32
C GLY A 84 8.99 -5.46 11.09
N ALA A 85 7.75 -5.70 10.68
CA ALA A 85 7.07 -4.85 9.70
C ALA A 85 7.08 -3.39 10.18
N SER A 86 7.28 -2.46 9.25
CA SER A 86 7.24 -1.01 9.54
C SER A 86 5.81 -0.49 9.54
N CYS A 87 4.97 -1.02 8.66
CA CYS A 87 3.58 -0.64 8.47
C CYS A 87 2.75 -1.86 8.05
N LEU A 88 1.43 -1.72 8.12
CA LEU A 88 0.49 -2.68 7.56
C LEU A 88 -0.23 -2.08 6.34
N SER A 89 -0.61 -2.94 5.39
CA SER A 89 -1.58 -2.67 4.34
C SER A 89 -2.77 -3.59 4.56
N VAL A 90 -3.99 -3.07 4.66
CA VAL A 90 -5.17 -3.90 4.90
C VAL A 90 -6.20 -3.67 3.81
N LEU A 91 -6.55 -4.75 3.09
CA LEU A 91 -7.62 -4.72 2.11
C LEU A 91 -8.95 -4.48 2.80
N THR A 92 -9.71 -3.48 2.32
CA THR A 92 -11.04 -3.17 2.85
C THR A 92 -12.17 -3.39 1.84
N ASP A 93 -11.81 -3.56 0.55
CA ASP A 93 -12.78 -3.94 -0.47
C ASP A 93 -13.33 -5.35 -0.21
N SER A 94 -14.67 -5.46 -0.10
CA SER A 94 -15.34 -6.72 0.24
C SER A 94 -15.61 -7.58 -0.99
N GLU A 95 -15.97 -6.97 -2.12
CA GLU A 95 -16.40 -7.69 -3.31
C GLU A 95 -15.24 -8.40 -3.99
N TRP A 96 -14.13 -7.70 -4.21
CA TRP A 96 -13.00 -8.18 -4.99
C TRP A 96 -11.90 -8.84 -4.16
N PHE A 97 -11.71 -8.37 -2.92
CA PHE A 97 -10.60 -8.82 -2.05
C PHE A 97 -11.06 -9.52 -0.77
N GLY A 98 -12.36 -9.49 -0.47
CA GLY A 98 -12.90 -10.13 0.74
C GLY A 98 -12.50 -9.44 2.04
N GLY A 99 -12.08 -8.17 1.95
CA GLY A 99 -11.67 -7.36 3.09
C GLY A 99 -12.82 -6.61 3.74
N SER A 100 -12.52 -5.91 4.82
CA SER A 100 -13.51 -5.09 5.53
C SER A 100 -12.87 -3.99 6.38
N ALA A 101 -13.66 -2.98 6.76
CA ALA A 101 -13.26 -1.99 7.74
C ALA A 101 -12.92 -2.60 9.11
N ASP A 102 -13.58 -3.69 9.48
CA ASP A 102 -13.33 -4.40 10.74
C ASP A 102 -11.99 -5.13 10.71
N ASP A 103 -11.56 -5.67 9.57
CA ASP A 103 -10.22 -6.24 9.40
C ASP A 103 -9.14 -5.17 9.64
N LEU A 104 -9.33 -3.96 9.11
CA LEU A 104 -8.42 -2.83 9.33
C LEU A 104 -8.35 -2.46 10.81
N ARG A 105 -9.50 -2.31 11.47
CA ARG A 105 -9.57 -1.98 12.90
C ARG A 105 -8.90 -3.04 13.76
N ALA A 106 -9.16 -4.31 13.49
CA ALA A 106 -8.58 -5.44 14.22
C ALA A 106 -7.05 -5.50 14.06
N ALA A 107 -6.54 -5.40 12.83
CA ALA A 107 -5.11 -5.39 12.55
C ALA A 107 -4.41 -4.19 13.21
N ARG A 108 -5.01 -2.99 13.12
CA ARG A 108 -4.48 -1.77 13.72
C ARG A 108 -4.41 -1.84 15.25
N ALA A 109 -5.45 -2.40 15.88
CA ALA A 109 -5.50 -2.53 17.32
C ALA A 109 -4.46 -3.53 17.87
N ALA A 110 -4.24 -4.63 17.14
CA ALA A 110 -3.32 -5.69 17.56
C ALA A 110 -1.84 -5.33 17.36
N SER A 111 -1.51 -4.56 16.33
CA SER A 111 -0.12 -4.33 15.93
C SER A 111 0.52 -3.08 16.55
N GLY A 112 -0.25 -2.03 16.79
CA GLY A 112 0.29 -0.70 17.09
C GLY A 112 0.97 0.00 15.90
N LEU A 113 1.12 -0.65 14.74
CA LEU A 113 1.74 -0.11 13.52
C LEU A 113 0.80 0.87 12.79
N PRO A 114 1.35 1.79 11.97
CA PRO A 114 0.56 2.56 11.04
C PRO A 114 -0.06 1.65 9.97
N VAL A 115 -1.29 1.96 9.53
CA VAL A 115 -2.07 1.13 8.61
C VAL A 115 -2.52 1.92 7.38
N LEU A 116 -2.25 1.36 6.21
CA LEU A 116 -2.79 1.81 4.94
C LEU A 116 -4.17 1.17 4.70
N ARG A 117 -5.19 1.98 4.40
CA ARG A 117 -6.41 1.46 3.75
C ARG A 117 -6.08 1.12 2.30
N LYS A 118 -5.99 -0.16 1.98
CA LYS A 118 -5.76 -0.66 0.63
C LYS A 118 -7.10 -0.90 -0.04
N ASP A 119 -7.57 0.10 -0.79
CA ASP A 119 -8.88 0.13 -1.44
C ASP A 119 -8.86 1.12 -2.61
N PHE A 120 -9.90 1.12 -3.45
CA PHE A 120 -10.07 2.09 -4.55
C PHE A 120 -10.69 3.37 -4.00
N THR A 121 -9.89 4.41 -3.90
CA THR A 121 -10.33 5.74 -3.49
C THR A 121 -10.72 6.54 -4.72
N ILE A 122 -12.01 6.78 -4.94
CA ILE A 122 -12.54 7.44 -6.14
C ILE A 122 -13.52 8.58 -5.83
N ASP A 123 -13.74 8.86 -4.54
CA ASP A 123 -14.59 9.93 -4.06
C ASP A 123 -14.00 10.52 -2.78
N ALA A 124 -14.24 11.81 -2.50
CA ALA A 124 -13.77 12.46 -1.28
C ALA A 124 -14.26 11.78 0.02
N ARG A 125 -15.43 11.15 -0.04
CA ARG A 125 -15.97 10.37 1.09
C ARG A 125 -15.11 9.14 1.40
N ASP A 126 -14.45 8.54 0.41
CA ASP A 126 -13.54 7.41 0.64
C ASP A 126 -12.32 7.83 1.47
N VAL A 127 -11.83 9.06 1.28
CA VAL A 127 -10.73 9.62 2.08
C VAL A 127 -11.19 9.85 3.53
N CYS A 128 -12.41 10.39 3.72
CA CYS A 128 -13.00 10.52 5.05
C CYS A 128 -13.21 9.15 5.72
N ASP A 129 -13.76 8.20 4.98
CA ASP A 129 -13.98 6.83 5.47
C ASP A 129 -12.67 6.15 5.90
N ALA A 130 -11.59 6.32 5.14
CA ALA A 130 -10.27 5.83 5.55
C ALA A 130 -9.87 6.36 6.92
N ARG A 131 -10.05 7.67 7.14
CA ARG A 131 -9.75 8.32 8.41
C ARG A 131 -10.64 7.83 9.55
N ILE A 132 -11.95 7.72 9.30
CA ILE A 132 -12.97 7.25 10.27
C ILE A 132 -12.76 5.76 10.63
N MET A 133 -12.33 4.93 9.68
CA MET A 133 -11.93 3.53 9.94
C MET A 133 -10.72 3.44 10.86
N GLY A 134 -9.93 4.51 10.96
CA GLY A 134 -8.70 4.58 11.73
C GLY A 134 -7.46 4.28 10.89
N ALA A 135 -7.53 4.37 9.56
CA ALA A 135 -6.32 4.30 8.74
C ALA A 135 -5.37 5.47 9.05
N ASP A 136 -4.11 5.25 8.78
CA ASP A 136 -3.03 6.22 8.93
C ASP A 136 -2.53 6.69 7.56
N ALA A 137 -2.88 5.93 6.51
CA ALA A 137 -2.66 6.28 5.11
C ALA A 137 -3.81 5.81 4.22
N VAL A 138 -3.97 6.49 3.07
CA VAL A 138 -4.92 6.15 2.02
C VAL A 138 -4.17 5.87 0.71
N LEU A 139 -4.72 4.95 -0.11
CA LEU A 139 -4.19 4.65 -1.43
C LEU A 139 -4.86 5.53 -2.48
N LEU A 140 -4.06 6.18 -3.33
CA LEU A 140 -4.51 6.92 -4.51
C LEU A 140 -3.85 6.30 -5.73
N ILE A 141 -4.63 5.71 -6.65
CA ILE A 141 -4.11 5.02 -7.82
C ILE A 141 -4.16 5.98 -9.02
N ALA A 142 -2.99 6.38 -9.54
CA ALA A 142 -2.90 7.34 -10.64
C ALA A 142 -3.66 6.88 -11.90
N ALA A 143 -3.65 5.57 -12.21
CA ALA A 143 -4.41 4.99 -13.31
C ALA A 143 -5.94 5.07 -13.14
N ALA A 144 -6.44 5.25 -11.92
CA ALA A 144 -7.87 5.27 -11.59
C ALA A 144 -8.46 6.67 -11.47
N LEU A 145 -7.62 7.69 -11.33
CA LEU A 145 -7.97 9.08 -11.03
C LEU A 145 -7.52 10.01 -12.16
N ASP A 146 -8.32 11.04 -12.44
CA ASP A 146 -7.83 12.16 -13.25
C ASP A 146 -6.95 13.11 -12.41
N ASP A 147 -6.33 14.12 -13.04
CA ASP A 147 -5.38 15.01 -12.36
C ASP A 147 -6.05 15.87 -11.27
N SER A 148 -7.33 16.24 -11.45
CA SER A 148 -8.09 17.00 -10.46
C SER A 148 -8.42 16.10 -9.26
N GLU A 149 -8.96 14.90 -9.50
CA GLU A 149 -9.27 13.92 -8.46
C GLU A 149 -8.01 13.58 -7.65
N LEU A 150 -6.88 13.33 -8.33
CA LEU A 150 -5.60 13.00 -7.67
C LEU A 150 -5.12 14.15 -6.78
N GLY A 151 -5.20 15.39 -7.27
CA GLY A 151 -4.83 16.58 -6.52
C GLY A 151 -5.75 16.84 -5.33
N ASP A 152 -7.07 16.80 -5.55
CA ASP A 152 -8.08 17.07 -4.53
C ASP A 152 -8.02 16.03 -3.40
N PHE A 153 -7.88 14.74 -3.73
CA PHE A 153 -7.81 13.68 -2.73
C PHE A 153 -6.48 13.68 -1.97
N SER A 154 -5.36 14.03 -2.63
CA SER A 154 -4.07 14.23 -1.95
C SER A 154 -4.12 15.38 -0.95
N ALA A 155 -4.72 16.49 -1.34
CA ALA A 155 -4.90 17.65 -0.46
C ALA A 155 -5.81 17.31 0.74
N LEU A 156 -6.93 16.63 0.47
CA LEU A 156 -7.87 16.21 1.52
C LEU A 156 -7.24 15.20 2.49
N ALA A 157 -6.45 14.23 1.99
CA ALA A 157 -5.72 13.31 2.85
C ALA A 157 -4.78 14.06 3.80
N THR A 158 -4.04 15.04 3.27
CA THR A 158 -3.16 15.91 4.08
C THR A 158 -3.93 16.70 5.11
N GLU A 159 -5.07 17.31 4.75
CA GLU A 159 -5.93 18.06 5.67
C GLU A 159 -6.44 17.20 6.82
N LEU A 160 -6.79 15.94 6.54
CA LEU A 160 -7.24 14.97 7.53
C LEU A 160 -6.09 14.30 8.31
N GLY A 161 -4.83 14.65 8.01
CA GLY A 161 -3.64 14.10 8.66
C GLY A 161 -3.31 12.67 8.25
N LEU A 162 -3.78 12.21 7.07
CA LEU A 162 -3.41 10.95 6.45
C LEU A 162 -2.18 11.13 5.56
N ASP A 163 -1.31 10.12 5.51
CA ASP A 163 -0.37 10.01 4.40
C ASP A 163 -1.10 9.48 3.15
N ALA A 164 -0.76 9.98 1.96
CA ALA A 164 -1.27 9.45 0.69
C ALA A 164 -0.17 8.63 0.01
N LEU A 165 -0.39 7.32 -0.14
CA LEU A 165 0.42 6.47 -1.00
C LEU A 165 -0.12 6.59 -2.43
N VAL A 166 0.61 7.28 -3.29
CA VAL A 166 0.23 7.44 -4.71
C VAL A 166 0.84 6.28 -5.51
N GLU A 167 0.00 5.35 -5.95
CA GLU A 167 0.39 4.19 -6.74
C GLU A 167 0.51 4.57 -8.21
N VAL A 168 1.65 4.21 -8.83
CA VAL A 168 1.98 4.49 -10.24
C VAL A 168 2.49 3.23 -10.93
N HIS A 169 2.35 3.16 -12.28
CA HIS A 169 2.77 2.02 -13.09
C HIS A 169 3.86 2.36 -14.11
N ASP A 170 4.09 3.63 -14.38
CA ASP A 170 5.12 4.09 -15.31
C ASP A 170 5.60 5.51 -14.98
N GLU A 171 6.51 6.01 -15.77
CA GLU A 171 7.10 7.33 -15.59
C GLU A 171 6.10 8.48 -15.84
N ALA A 172 5.10 8.28 -16.70
CA ALA A 172 4.08 9.30 -16.96
C ALA A 172 3.13 9.46 -15.77
N GLU A 173 2.73 8.34 -15.14
CA GLU A 173 1.96 8.37 -13.90
C GLU A 173 2.79 8.92 -12.73
N LEU A 174 4.11 8.63 -12.69
CA LEU A 174 5.01 9.24 -11.72
C LEU A 174 5.07 10.77 -11.86
N GLU A 175 5.17 11.29 -13.08
CA GLU A 175 5.13 12.75 -13.34
C GLU A 175 3.84 13.38 -12.79
N ARG A 176 2.69 12.73 -12.98
CA ARG A 176 1.40 13.17 -12.42
C ARG A 176 1.39 13.16 -10.88
N ALA A 177 1.92 12.11 -10.27
CA ALA A 177 2.06 11.99 -8.81
C ALA A 177 2.96 13.11 -8.24
N LEU A 178 4.10 13.38 -8.89
CA LEU A 178 5.00 14.45 -8.48
C LEU A 178 4.38 15.84 -8.69
N ALA A 179 3.58 16.05 -9.73
CA ALA A 179 2.91 17.32 -10.00
C ALA A 179 1.90 17.72 -8.91
N VAL A 180 1.27 16.74 -8.23
CA VAL A 180 0.39 16.98 -7.07
C VAL A 180 1.14 17.01 -5.74
N GLY A 181 2.48 16.93 -5.77
CA GLY A 181 3.32 17.02 -4.57
C GLY A 181 3.36 15.73 -3.73
N ALA A 182 3.19 14.56 -4.34
CA ALA A 182 3.25 13.29 -3.64
C ALA A 182 4.59 13.11 -2.94
N GLY A 183 4.57 12.98 -1.62
CA GLY A 183 5.75 12.69 -0.78
C GLY A 183 5.99 11.18 -0.55
N LEU A 184 5.04 10.33 -0.97
CA LEU A 184 5.11 8.88 -0.86
C LEU A 184 4.53 8.25 -2.13
N VAL A 185 5.36 7.53 -2.89
CA VAL A 185 5.01 6.93 -4.18
C VAL A 185 5.20 5.41 -4.11
N GLY A 186 4.19 4.68 -4.58
CA GLY A 186 4.24 3.24 -4.77
C GLY A 186 4.38 2.88 -6.25
N VAL A 187 5.39 2.09 -6.62
CA VAL A 187 5.51 1.59 -7.99
C VAL A 187 4.97 0.17 -8.04
N ASN A 188 3.80 0.00 -8.65
CA ASN A 188 3.16 -1.30 -8.77
C ASN A 188 3.69 -2.04 -10.01
N GLN A 189 4.42 -3.14 -9.78
CA GLN A 189 4.96 -4.01 -10.83
C GLN A 189 3.87 -4.85 -11.53
N ARG A 190 2.68 -4.92 -10.96
CA ARG A 190 1.55 -5.62 -11.57
C ARG A 190 0.75 -4.67 -12.45
N ASP A 191 0.59 -5.03 -13.69
CA ASP A 191 -0.32 -4.36 -14.60
C ASP A 191 -1.77 -4.64 -14.16
N LEU A 192 -2.57 -3.58 -13.95
CA LEU A 192 -3.94 -3.71 -13.45
C LEU A 192 -4.95 -4.15 -14.54
N VAL A 193 -4.50 -4.22 -15.80
CA VAL A 193 -5.31 -4.64 -16.94
C VAL A 193 -5.09 -6.11 -17.26
N THR A 194 -3.81 -6.53 -17.35
CA THR A 194 -3.41 -7.88 -17.74
C THR A 194 -3.10 -8.80 -16.56
N PHE A 195 -2.87 -8.24 -15.36
CA PHE A 195 -2.35 -8.90 -14.15
C PHE A 195 -0.94 -9.47 -14.29
N GLU A 196 -0.27 -9.23 -15.40
CA GLU A 196 1.13 -9.60 -15.55
C GLU A 196 2.02 -8.79 -14.61
N VAL A 197 3.06 -9.42 -14.10
CA VAL A 197 4.05 -8.78 -13.23
C VAL A 197 5.31 -8.51 -14.04
N ASP A 198 5.64 -7.23 -14.22
CA ASP A 198 6.90 -6.78 -14.80
C ASP A 198 7.86 -6.39 -13.67
N THR A 199 8.68 -7.33 -13.22
CA THR A 199 9.65 -7.11 -12.13
C THR A 199 10.75 -6.10 -12.48
N ALA A 200 10.94 -5.78 -13.77
CA ALA A 200 11.87 -4.73 -14.21
C ALA A 200 11.27 -3.32 -14.11
N ARG A 201 9.95 -3.20 -13.99
CA ARG A 201 9.24 -1.91 -13.93
C ARG A 201 9.73 -1.05 -12.77
N ALA A 202 9.73 -1.60 -11.56
CA ALA A 202 10.19 -0.87 -10.38
C ALA A 202 11.61 -0.37 -10.55
N THR A 203 12.54 -1.18 -11.09
CA THR A 203 13.93 -0.76 -11.33
C THR A 203 14.03 0.36 -12.36
N ARG A 204 13.18 0.35 -13.41
CA ARG A 204 13.17 1.43 -14.43
C ARG A 204 12.68 2.74 -13.84
N VAL A 205 11.56 2.71 -13.13
CA VAL A 205 10.91 3.90 -12.56
C VAL A 205 11.72 4.49 -11.40
N ALA A 206 12.43 3.65 -10.64
CA ALA A 206 13.25 4.08 -9.49
C ALA A 206 14.19 5.26 -9.81
N ALA A 207 14.80 5.25 -10.99
CA ALA A 207 15.77 6.28 -11.40
C ALA A 207 15.14 7.69 -11.59
N ALA A 208 13.81 7.74 -11.75
CA ALA A 208 13.06 8.99 -11.95
C ALA A 208 12.43 9.51 -10.63
N ILE A 209 12.48 8.73 -9.54
CA ILE A 209 11.91 9.16 -8.25
C ILE A 209 12.91 10.11 -7.55
N PRO A 210 12.50 11.35 -7.20
CA PRO A 210 13.36 12.27 -6.47
C PRO A 210 13.74 11.73 -5.07
N PRO A 211 14.95 12.00 -4.57
CA PRO A 211 15.44 11.45 -3.31
C PRO A 211 14.69 11.89 -2.07
N GLU A 212 13.95 13.00 -2.14
CA GLU A 212 13.05 13.48 -1.09
C GLU A 212 11.70 12.75 -1.02
N VAL A 213 11.34 12.01 -2.08
CA VAL A 213 10.10 11.24 -2.18
C VAL A 213 10.35 9.84 -1.65
N ARG A 214 9.54 9.41 -0.68
CA ARG A 214 9.58 8.02 -0.19
C ARG A 214 9.07 7.08 -1.28
N SER A 215 9.82 6.01 -1.51
CA SER A 215 9.51 5.05 -2.57
C SER A 215 9.17 3.66 -2.02
N VAL A 216 8.10 3.08 -2.56
CA VAL A 216 7.62 1.74 -2.23
C VAL A 216 7.53 0.91 -3.51
N ALA A 217 8.13 -0.28 -3.53
CA ALA A 217 7.90 -1.24 -4.61
C ALA A 217 6.80 -2.21 -4.22
N GLU A 218 5.85 -2.43 -5.14
CA GLU A 218 4.65 -3.23 -4.89
C GLU A 218 4.51 -4.37 -5.91
N SER A 219 3.92 -5.47 -5.47
CA SER A 219 3.65 -6.68 -6.27
C SER A 219 4.89 -7.45 -6.75
N GLY A 220 4.73 -8.75 -6.99
CA GLY A 220 5.77 -9.60 -7.58
C GLY A 220 6.93 -9.95 -6.64
N ILE A 221 6.89 -9.56 -5.39
CA ILE A 221 7.96 -9.78 -4.41
C ILE A 221 7.70 -11.13 -3.73
N MET A 222 8.48 -12.12 -4.08
CA MET A 222 8.29 -13.50 -3.60
C MET A 222 9.21 -13.87 -2.43
N GLY A 223 10.32 -13.12 -2.26
CA GLY A 223 11.28 -13.42 -1.20
C GLY A 223 12.37 -12.38 -1.03
N PRO A 224 13.37 -12.68 -0.17
CA PRO A 224 14.43 -11.74 0.16
C PRO A 224 15.32 -11.36 -1.03
N GLU A 225 15.45 -12.20 -2.04
CA GLU A 225 16.24 -11.89 -3.23
C GLU A 225 15.63 -10.74 -4.02
N ASP A 226 14.28 -10.76 -4.22
CA ASP A 226 13.56 -9.67 -4.88
C ASP A 226 13.66 -8.38 -4.04
N ALA A 227 13.48 -8.48 -2.73
CA ALA A 227 13.59 -7.35 -1.82
C ALA A 227 14.99 -6.71 -1.85
N ALA A 228 16.05 -7.53 -1.93
CA ALA A 228 17.42 -7.04 -2.04
C ALA A 228 17.67 -6.30 -3.36
N LEU A 229 17.15 -6.80 -4.48
CA LEU A 229 17.24 -6.13 -5.79
C LEU A 229 16.54 -4.76 -5.76
N LEU A 230 15.35 -4.68 -5.14
CA LEU A 230 14.60 -3.43 -5.02
C LEU A 230 15.30 -2.43 -4.09
N ALA A 231 15.87 -2.89 -2.98
CA ALA A 231 16.69 -2.05 -2.11
C ALA A 231 17.93 -1.52 -2.85
N ALA A 232 18.60 -2.36 -3.66
CA ALA A 232 19.74 -1.95 -4.47
C ALA A 232 19.33 -0.95 -5.57
N ALA A 233 18.09 -0.97 -6.04
CA ALA A 233 17.53 0.02 -6.95
C ALA A 233 17.17 1.35 -6.25
N GLY A 234 17.24 1.43 -4.92
CA GLY A 234 17.03 2.65 -4.15
C GLY A 234 15.66 2.78 -3.46
N TYR A 235 14.83 1.73 -3.48
CA TYR A 235 13.55 1.76 -2.77
C TYR A 235 13.71 1.83 -1.26
N ASP A 236 12.87 2.65 -0.61
CA ASP A 236 12.79 2.76 0.86
C ASP A 236 12.04 1.59 1.47
N ALA A 237 11.02 1.09 0.77
CA ALA A 237 10.13 0.04 1.27
C ALA A 237 9.67 -0.93 0.17
N VAL A 238 9.19 -2.09 0.63
CA VAL A 238 8.41 -3.03 -0.18
C VAL A 238 7.03 -3.24 0.44
N LEU A 239 5.99 -3.32 -0.41
CA LEU A 239 4.65 -3.74 -0.01
C LEU A 239 4.45 -5.18 -0.48
N VAL A 240 4.27 -6.09 0.48
CA VAL A 240 4.24 -7.53 0.23
C VAL A 240 3.02 -8.16 0.88
N GLY A 241 2.23 -8.88 0.09
CA GLY A 241 1.02 -9.55 0.55
C GLY A 241 1.09 -11.05 0.36
N GLU A 242 1.10 -11.52 -0.88
CA GLU A 242 0.92 -12.92 -1.22
C GLU A 242 1.94 -13.83 -0.52
N SER A 243 3.23 -13.58 -0.68
CA SER A 243 4.28 -14.43 -0.14
C SER A 243 4.34 -14.46 1.38
N VAL A 244 3.91 -13.39 2.06
CA VAL A 244 3.92 -13.33 3.52
C VAL A 244 2.63 -13.87 4.14
N VAL A 245 1.46 -13.65 3.53
CA VAL A 245 0.18 -14.09 4.11
C VAL A 245 0.03 -15.61 4.09
N VAL A 246 0.54 -16.28 3.04
CA VAL A 246 0.49 -17.74 2.89
C VAL A 246 1.66 -18.47 3.55
N SER A 247 2.63 -17.73 4.11
CA SER A 247 3.79 -18.34 4.76
C SER A 247 3.41 -19.07 6.05
N ASP A 248 3.96 -20.25 6.27
CA ASP A 248 3.81 -21.01 7.51
C ASP A 248 4.45 -20.27 8.71
N ASP A 249 5.51 -19.49 8.45
CA ASP A 249 6.16 -18.62 9.43
C ASP A 249 6.21 -17.17 8.89
N ARG A 250 5.12 -16.43 9.10
CA ARG A 250 4.97 -15.04 8.68
C ARG A 250 5.99 -14.12 9.30
N ARG A 251 6.34 -14.36 10.57
CA ARG A 251 7.36 -13.61 11.29
C ARG A 251 8.72 -13.75 10.60
N ALA A 252 9.14 -14.98 10.31
CA ALA A 252 10.41 -15.23 9.63
C ALA A 252 10.41 -14.64 8.21
N ALA A 253 9.29 -14.74 7.47
CA ALA A 253 9.16 -14.18 6.13
C ALA A 253 9.34 -12.65 6.12
N VAL A 254 8.67 -11.92 7.03
CA VAL A 254 8.84 -10.46 7.15
C VAL A 254 10.25 -10.10 7.57
N THR A 255 10.85 -10.83 8.53
CA THR A 255 12.24 -10.61 8.97
C THR A 255 13.23 -10.79 7.81
N ALA A 256 13.02 -11.80 6.97
CA ALA A 256 13.89 -12.07 5.81
C ALA A 256 13.82 -10.94 4.78
N LEU A 257 12.62 -10.44 4.47
CA LEU A 257 12.44 -9.31 3.56
C LEU A 257 13.14 -8.04 4.08
N ARG A 258 12.92 -7.70 5.35
CA ARG A 258 13.51 -6.53 5.98
C ARG A 258 15.03 -6.54 5.94
N ARG A 259 15.65 -7.69 6.20
CA ARG A 259 17.11 -7.87 6.28
C ARG A 259 17.75 -8.26 4.95
N ALA A 260 16.98 -8.39 3.89
CA ALA A 260 17.49 -8.80 2.59
C ALA A 260 18.72 -7.99 2.11
N PRO A 261 18.79 -6.65 2.28
CA PRO A 261 19.96 -5.88 1.87
C PRO A 261 21.24 -6.24 2.62
N LEU A 262 21.12 -6.76 3.85
CA LEU A 262 22.27 -7.11 4.71
C LEU A 262 22.85 -8.48 4.42
N GLY A 263 22.14 -9.34 3.69
CA GLY A 263 22.44 -10.76 3.55
C GLY A 263 22.92 -11.21 2.18
N LEU A 264 22.99 -10.34 1.17
CA LEU A 264 23.59 -10.71 -0.11
C LEU A 264 25.12 -10.78 0.05
N PRO A 265 25.76 -11.96 -0.20
CA PRO A 265 27.19 -12.01 -0.27
C PRO A 265 27.67 -11.03 -1.36
N ASP A 266 28.70 -10.26 -1.06
CA ASP A 266 29.34 -9.37 -2.02
C ASP A 266 29.82 -10.21 -3.23
N LEU A 267 28.99 -10.25 -4.27
CA LEU A 267 29.30 -10.94 -5.53
C LEU A 267 30.46 -10.27 -6.29
N ARG A 268 31.06 -9.22 -5.73
CA ARG A 268 32.25 -8.52 -6.26
C ARG A 268 33.57 -8.92 -5.56
N ALA A 269 33.53 -9.81 -4.57
CA ALA A 269 34.74 -10.31 -3.87
C ALA A 269 35.28 -11.58 -4.52
N GLY A 270 35.27 -11.65 -5.86
CA GLY A 270 35.77 -12.79 -6.61
C GLY A 270 36.31 -12.41 -8.00
N GLU A 271 37.33 -11.55 -8.03
CA GLU A 271 38.33 -11.48 -9.11
C GLU A 271 39.68 -11.11 -8.52
#